data_a89e385f21a2d4b40663acaa98d09aef
#
_entry.id   a89e385f21a2d4b40663acaa98d09aef
#
_cell.length_a   1.000
_cell.length_b   1.000
_cell.length_c   1.000
_cell.angle_alpha   90.00
_cell.angle_beta   90.00
_cell.angle_gamma   90.00
#
_symmetry.space_group_name_H-M   'P 1'
#
loop_
_entity.id
_entity.type
_entity.pdbx_description
1 polymer ?
#
loop_
_entity_poly.entity_id
_entity_poly.type
_entity_poly.pdbx_seq_one_letter_code
_entity_poly.pdbx_strand_id
1 'polypeptide(L)'
;HVIKNYGIVPMDVYKGLNYGEANHAFGEIDDVLAGYVNAVIKNSNKKLSTAWKKGFDGILDAYLGEEPEKFEYKGKEYTPRTFADEVVGLNMDDYVSLTSFTHHPFYSQFAIEVPDNWLWGMSYNLPIDELAQVMSNAIDNGYTFAWASDVSERGFQTSRPGVAVVPTT
;
A
#
# COMPACT_ATOMS: atom_id res chain seq x y z
N HIS A 1 -6.68 2.19 -5.31
CA HIS A 1 -6.25 3.20 -6.29
C HIS A 1 -5.19 2.66 -7.26
N VAL A 2 -4.08 2.10 -6.75
CA VAL A 2 -2.96 1.62 -7.59
C VAL A 2 -3.45 0.58 -8.60
N ILE A 3 -4.06 -0.51 -8.15
CA ILE A 3 -4.56 -1.56 -9.04
C ILE A 3 -5.55 -1.00 -10.09
N LYS A 4 -6.45 -0.12 -9.65
CA LYS A 4 -7.46 0.50 -10.54
C LYS A 4 -6.84 1.37 -11.64
N ASN A 5 -5.76 2.08 -11.37
CA ASN A 5 -5.19 3.04 -12.31
C ASN A 5 -3.97 2.51 -13.07
N TYR A 6 -3.17 1.65 -12.45
CA TYR A 6 -1.91 1.17 -13.01
C TYR A 6 -1.91 -0.33 -13.31
N GLY A 7 -2.83 -1.08 -12.71
CA GLY A 7 -2.86 -2.53 -12.85
C GLY A 7 -2.03 -3.25 -11.79
N ILE A 8 -1.65 -4.48 -12.07
CA ILE A 8 -0.84 -5.32 -11.19
C ILE A 8 0.02 -6.29 -12.00
N VAL A 9 1.16 -6.65 -11.48
CA VAL A 9 2.09 -7.61 -12.08
C VAL A 9 2.37 -8.74 -11.07
N PRO A 10 2.42 -10.01 -11.51
CA PRO A 10 2.80 -11.11 -10.64
C PRO A 10 4.23 -10.96 -10.10
N MET A 11 4.45 -11.37 -8.85
CA MET A 11 5.76 -11.32 -8.18
C MET A 11 6.85 -12.09 -8.98
N ASP A 12 6.49 -13.18 -9.65
CA ASP A 12 7.43 -13.97 -10.45
C ASP A 12 7.93 -13.22 -11.69
N VAL A 13 7.16 -12.27 -12.18
CA VAL A 13 7.49 -11.42 -13.34
C VAL A 13 8.28 -10.19 -12.91
N TYR A 14 7.85 -9.54 -11.85
CA TYR A 14 8.49 -8.33 -11.34
C TYR A 14 8.60 -8.39 -9.82
N LYS A 15 9.80 -8.59 -9.34
CA LYS A 15 10.07 -8.73 -7.91
C LYS A 15 10.16 -7.39 -7.18
N GLY A 16 10.42 -6.31 -7.89
CA GLY A 16 10.70 -5.02 -7.28
C GLY A 16 11.96 -5.04 -6.40
N LEU A 17 12.97 -5.83 -6.77
CA LEU A 17 14.18 -6.08 -5.97
C LEU A 17 15.38 -6.22 -6.90
N ASN A 18 16.15 -5.15 -7.06
CA ASN A 18 17.26 -5.07 -8.03
C ASN A 18 18.54 -4.48 -7.45
N TYR A 19 18.77 -4.57 -6.14
CA TYR A 19 19.93 -3.96 -5.47
C TYR A 19 20.80 -4.96 -4.70
N GLY A 20 20.78 -6.23 -5.11
CA GLY A 20 21.69 -7.25 -4.59
C GLY A 20 21.26 -7.95 -3.30
N GLU A 21 20.12 -7.56 -2.71
CA GLU A 21 19.58 -8.17 -1.51
C GLU A 21 18.63 -9.35 -1.82
N ALA A 22 18.50 -10.26 -0.87
CA ALA A 22 17.58 -11.40 -0.97
C ALA A 22 16.15 -11.05 -0.53
N ASN A 23 15.99 -9.99 0.28
CA ASN A 23 14.72 -9.53 0.81
C ASN A 23 14.60 -8.01 0.64
N HIS A 24 13.36 -7.51 0.62
CA HIS A 24 13.12 -6.08 0.59
C HIS A 24 13.63 -5.40 1.87
N ALA A 25 14.45 -4.37 1.71
CA ALA A 25 14.98 -3.52 2.77
C ALA A 25 14.96 -2.07 2.28
N PHE A 26 13.87 -1.37 2.52
CA PHE A 26 13.62 -0.06 1.91
C PHE A 26 14.37 1.10 2.56
N GLY A 27 15.04 0.90 3.70
CA GLY A 27 15.70 2.01 4.42
C GLY A 27 16.68 2.81 3.57
N GLU A 28 17.53 2.16 2.76
CA GLU A 28 18.48 2.87 1.91
C GLU A 28 17.79 3.65 0.80
N ILE A 29 16.85 3.06 0.09
CA ILE A 29 16.11 3.74 -0.99
C ILE A 29 15.29 4.92 -0.45
N ASP A 30 14.67 4.77 0.71
CA ASP A 30 13.90 5.83 1.37
C ASP A 30 14.81 7.03 1.69
N ASP A 31 15.98 6.79 2.27
CA ASP A 31 16.96 7.85 2.59
C ASP A 31 17.50 8.52 1.32
N VAL A 32 17.80 7.74 0.28
CA VAL A 32 18.27 8.27 -1.01
C VAL A 32 17.19 9.13 -1.67
N LEU A 33 15.95 8.65 -1.72
CA LEU A 33 14.83 9.41 -2.30
C LEU A 33 14.54 10.68 -1.49
N ALA A 34 14.56 10.60 -0.17
CA ALA A 34 14.39 11.75 0.71
C ALA A 34 15.51 12.78 0.50
N GLY A 35 16.76 12.32 0.40
CA GLY A 35 17.92 13.17 0.10
C GLY A 35 17.80 13.85 -1.25
N TYR A 36 17.39 13.09 -2.27
CA TYR A 36 17.17 13.60 -3.62
C TYR A 36 16.09 14.70 -3.67
N VAL A 37 14.92 14.43 -3.10
CA VAL A 37 13.79 15.37 -3.06
C VAL A 37 14.18 16.63 -2.27
N ASN A 38 14.85 16.48 -1.14
CA ASN A 38 15.34 17.62 -0.37
C ASN A 38 16.32 18.50 -1.16
N ALA A 39 17.20 17.92 -1.98
CA ALA A 39 18.09 18.68 -2.86
C ALA A 39 17.32 19.43 -3.94
N VAL A 40 16.30 18.78 -4.54
CA VAL A 40 15.43 19.41 -5.54
C VAL A 40 14.67 20.61 -4.96
N ILE A 41 14.10 20.44 -3.75
CA ILE A 41 13.34 21.52 -3.07
C ILE A 41 14.24 22.70 -2.70
N LYS A 42 15.48 22.46 -2.30
CA LYS A 42 16.45 23.51 -1.93
C LYS A 42 17.00 24.29 -3.12
N ASN A 43 16.59 23.99 -4.35
CA ASN A 43 17.04 24.68 -5.53
C ASN A 43 16.78 26.20 -5.43
N SER A 44 17.82 26.99 -5.59
CA SER A 44 17.77 28.46 -5.48
C SER A 44 16.89 29.15 -6.54
N ASN A 45 16.61 28.49 -7.65
CA ASN A 45 15.77 28.98 -8.73
C ASN A 45 14.27 29.06 -8.36
N LYS A 46 13.86 28.55 -7.20
CA LYS A 46 12.47 28.50 -6.72
C LYS A 46 11.48 27.88 -7.72
N LYS A 47 11.99 27.04 -8.60
CA LYS A 47 11.21 26.26 -9.58
C LYS A 47 11.77 24.85 -9.64
N LEU A 48 10.88 23.87 -9.74
CA LEU A 48 11.30 22.50 -10.01
C LEU A 48 11.93 22.41 -11.40
N SER A 49 13.06 21.71 -11.52
CA SER A 49 13.64 21.40 -12.81
C SER A 49 12.75 20.44 -13.59
N THR A 50 12.86 20.42 -14.91
CA THR A 50 12.15 19.41 -15.73
C THR A 50 12.77 18.01 -15.59
N ALA A 51 13.98 17.91 -15.04
CA ALA A 51 14.74 16.68 -14.90
C ALA A 51 14.43 15.91 -13.60
N TRP A 52 13.87 16.58 -12.57
CA TRP A 52 13.77 15.98 -11.24
C TRP A 52 12.97 14.69 -11.21
N LYS A 53 11.83 14.65 -11.94
CA LYS A 53 10.98 13.45 -11.98
C LYS A 53 11.71 12.29 -12.62
N LYS A 54 12.36 12.50 -13.77
CA LYS A 54 13.15 11.47 -14.46
C LYS A 54 14.29 10.95 -13.60
N GLY A 55 14.95 11.84 -12.84
CA GLY A 55 15.99 11.44 -11.90
C GLY A 55 15.45 10.61 -10.73
N PHE A 56 14.29 11.00 -10.21
CA PHE A 56 13.60 10.25 -9.17
C PHE A 56 13.17 8.84 -9.66
N ASP A 57 12.53 8.78 -10.83
CA ASP A 57 12.13 7.52 -11.46
C ASP A 57 13.35 6.62 -11.72
N GLY A 58 14.48 7.19 -12.20
CA GLY A 58 15.71 6.42 -12.42
C GLY A 58 16.34 5.85 -11.13
N ILE A 59 16.16 6.49 -9.99
CA ILE A 59 16.54 5.89 -8.69
C ILE A 59 15.65 4.71 -8.38
N LEU A 60 14.33 4.84 -8.57
CA LEU A 60 13.38 3.74 -8.37
C LEU A 60 13.73 2.56 -9.27
N ASP A 61 13.97 2.78 -10.56
CA ASP A 61 14.33 1.75 -11.53
C ASP A 61 15.64 1.03 -11.15
N ALA A 62 16.61 1.76 -10.61
CA ALA A 62 17.89 1.18 -10.17
C ALA A 62 17.70 0.21 -9.00
N TYR A 63 16.84 0.53 -8.04
CA TYR A 63 16.60 -0.27 -6.84
C TYR A 63 15.55 -1.35 -7.03
N LEU A 64 14.49 -1.04 -7.74
CA LEU A 64 13.31 -1.92 -7.87
C LEU A 64 13.31 -2.69 -9.19
N GLY A 65 14.08 -2.24 -10.18
CA GLY A 65 14.02 -2.70 -11.57
C GLY A 65 12.97 -1.93 -12.39
N GLU A 66 13.11 -1.97 -13.69
CA GLU A 66 12.15 -1.34 -14.60
C GLU A 66 10.80 -2.09 -14.56
N GLU A 67 9.73 -1.35 -14.43
CA GLU A 67 8.38 -1.91 -14.47
C GLU A 67 8.08 -2.45 -15.88
N PRO A 68 7.63 -3.72 -16.02
CA PRO A 68 7.36 -4.28 -17.34
C PRO A 68 6.10 -3.66 -17.96
N GLU A 69 6.23 -3.12 -19.17
CA GLU A 69 5.07 -2.66 -19.94
C GLU A 69 4.18 -3.83 -20.35
N LYS A 70 4.80 -5.00 -20.64
CA LYS A 70 4.14 -6.24 -21.01
C LYS A 70 4.87 -7.43 -20.43
N PHE A 71 4.13 -8.50 -20.18
CA PHE A 71 4.70 -9.77 -19.68
C PHE A 71 3.86 -10.96 -20.11
N GLU A 72 4.47 -12.14 -20.10
CA GLU A 72 3.78 -13.39 -20.35
C GLU A 72 3.31 -14.04 -19.04
N TYR A 73 2.07 -14.48 -19.00
CA TYR A 73 1.52 -15.27 -17.91
C TYR A 73 0.68 -16.42 -18.47
N LYS A 74 1.07 -17.66 -18.14
CA LYS A 74 0.41 -18.90 -18.60
C LYS A 74 0.24 -18.96 -20.14
N GLY A 75 1.25 -18.52 -20.89
CA GLY A 75 1.26 -18.57 -22.35
C GLY A 75 0.45 -17.47 -23.06
N LYS A 76 0.02 -16.44 -22.34
CA LYS A 76 -0.63 -15.26 -22.89
C LYS A 76 0.07 -13.98 -22.47
N GLU A 77 0.22 -13.04 -23.41
CA GLU A 77 0.78 -11.70 -23.14
C GLU A 77 -0.26 -10.81 -22.48
N TYR A 78 0.17 -10.08 -21.44
CA TYR A 78 -0.61 -9.09 -20.71
C TYR A 78 0.17 -7.80 -20.52
N THR A 79 -0.55 -6.71 -20.37
CA THR A 79 -0.07 -5.51 -19.68
C THR A 79 -0.47 -5.60 -18.22
N PRO A 80 0.12 -4.81 -17.29
CA PRO A 80 -0.33 -4.76 -15.89
C PRO A 80 -1.85 -4.53 -15.77
N ARG A 81 -2.40 -3.70 -16.66
CA ARG A 81 -3.82 -3.39 -16.67
C ARG A 81 -4.69 -4.54 -17.14
N THR A 82 -4.36 -5.13 -18.27
CA THR A 82 -5.16 -6.26 -18.78
C THR A 82 -5.06 -7.48 -17.87
N PHE A 83 -3.94 -7.66 -17.17
CA PHE A 83 -3.82 -8.71 -16.16
C PHE A 83 -4.73 -8.45 -14.96
N ALA A 84 -4.80 -7.22 -14.46
CA ALA A 84 -5.73 -6.85 -13.39
C ALA A 84 -7.19 -7.11 -13.78
N ASP A 85 -7.57 -6.74 -14.99
CA ASP A 85 -8.96 -6.83 -15.45
C ASP A 85 -9.36 -8.28 -15.79
N GLU A 86 -8.50 -9.05 -16.47
CA GLU A 86 -8.85 -10.37 -17.01
C GLU A 86 -8.50 -11.55 -16.09
N VAL A 87 -7.41 -11.43 -15.31
CA VAL A 87 -6.89 -12.52 -14.48
C VAL A 87 -7.23 -12.33 -13.01
N VAL A 88 -7.00 -11.13 -12.48
CA VAL A 88 -7.34 -10.81 -11.09
C VAL A 88 -8.85 -10.62 -10.95
N GLY A 89 -9.48 -9.89 -11.88
CA GLY A 89 -10.94 -9.78 -12.01
C GLY A 89 -11.63 -9.10 -10.82
N LEU A 90 -10.89 -8.37 -9.99
CA LEU A 90 -11.46 -7.69 -8.83
C LEU A 90 -11.99 -6.31 -9.24
N ASN A 91 -13.27 -6.06 -8.99
CA ASN A 91 -13.82 -4.72 -9.11
C ASN A 91 -13.43 -3.89 -7.88
N MET A 92 -12.51 -2.97 -8.04
CA MET A 92 -12.01 -2.13 -6.93
C MET A 92 -13.07 -1.18 -6.36
N ASP A 93 -14.16 -0.95 -7.06
CA ASP A 93 -15.27 -0.12 -6.58
C ASP A 93 -16.19 -0.87 -5.59
N ASP A 94 -16.06 -2.19 -5.48
CA ASP A 94 -16.79 -3.00 -4.50
C ASP A 94 -16.10 -2.99 -3.11
N TYR A 95 -14.90 -2.38 -3.01
CA TYR A 95 -14.16 -2.32 -1.77
C TYR A 95 -14.41 -1.01 -1.04
N VAL A 96 -14.64 -1.11 0.26
CA VAL A 96 -14.81 0.03 1.15
C VAL A 96 -13.74 0.01 2.23
N SER A 97 -13.21 1.20 2.55
CA SER A 97 -12.31 1.37 3.70
C SER A 97 -13.13 1.66 4.95
N LEU A 98 -12.92 0.85 5.98
CA LEU A 98 -13.58 0.99 7.29
C LEU A 98 -12.55 1.32 8.36
N THR A 99 -12.98 2.04 9.38
CA THR A 99 -12.14 2.42 10.52
C THR A 99 -12.99 2.60 11.78
N SER A 100 -12.34 2.74 12.94
CA SER A 100 -13.00 3.02 14.21
C SER A 100 -12.18 4.01 15.03
N PHE A 101 -12.56 5.28 14.98
CA PHE A 101 -11.94 6.36 15.75
C PHE A 101 -13.00 7.21 16.47
N THR A 102 -12.77 7.46 17.75
CA THR A 102 -13.70 8.23 18.60
C THR A 102 -13.62 9.74 18.43
N HIS A 103 -12.57 10.26 17.80
CA HIS A 103 -12.38 11.71 17.58
C HIS A 103 -13.11 12.24 16.33
N HIS A 104 -13.70 11.34 15.54
CA HIS A 104 -14.60 11.68 14.44
C HIS A 104 -16.00 11.08 14.66
N PRO A 105 -17.07 11.70 14.15
CA PRO A 105 -18.41 11.14 14.27
C PRO A 105 -18.48 9.74 13.67
N PHE A 106 -19.13 8.81 14.38
CA PHE A 106 -19.46 7.51 13.80
C PHE A 106 -20.49 7.66 12.68
N TYR A 107 -20.52 6.68 11.78
CA TYR A 107 -21.41 6.63 10.60
C TYR A 107 -21.17 7.77 9.62
N SER A 108 -19.98 8.33 9.62
CA SER A 108 -19.51 9.34 8.69
C SER A 108 -18.21 8.92 8.03
N GLN A 109 -17.80 9.62 6.99
CA GLN A 109 -16.53 9.40 6.33
C GLN A 109 -15.54 10.51 6.68
N PHE A 110 -14.28 10.13 6.89
CA PHE A 110 -13.17 11.06 7.04
C PHE A 110 -11.88 10.45 6.48
N ALA A 111 -10.91 11.28 6.16
CA ALA A 111 -9.58 10.82 5.79
C ALA A 111 -8.75 10.59 7.06
N ILE A 112 -8.19 9.40 7.22
CA ILE A 112 -7.26 9.12 8.33
C ILE A 112 -6.00 9.98 8.11
N GLU A 113 -5.66 10.82 9.08
CA GLU A 113 -4.62 11.83 9.02
C GLU A 113 -3.24 11.24 9.36
N VAL A 114 -2.79 10.28 8.57
CA VAL A 114 -1.48 9.64 8.69
C VAL A 114 -0.72 9.76 7.36
N PRO A 115 0.63 9.79 7.40
CA PRO A 115 1.44 9.91 6.18
C PRO A 115 1.15 8.85 5.13
N ASP A 116 0.82 7.64 5.55
CA ASP A 116 0.51 6.51 4.65
C ASP A 116 -0.77 6.73 3.84
N ASN A 117 -1.67 7.60 4.31
CA ASN A 117 -2.86 8.00 3.56
C ASN A 117 -2.57 9.19 2.64
N TRP A 118 -1.52 9.09 1.83
CA TRP A 118 -1.07 10.16 0.92
C TRP A 118 -2.11 10.59 -0.12
N LEU A 119 -3.08 9.71 -0.44
CA LEU A 119 -4.20 10.01 -1.33
C LEU A 119 -5.38 10.69 -0.65
N TRP A 120 -5.33 10.88 0.67
CA TRP A 120 -6.49 11.35 1.46
C TRP A 120 -7.73 10.49 1.22
N GLY A 121 -7.52 9.17 1.09
CA GLY A 121 -8.60 8.22 0.92
C GLY A 121 -9.56 8.27 2.11
N MET A 122 -10.87 8.29 1.81
CA MET A 122 -11.90 8.35 2.84
C MET A 122 -12.17 6.97 3.42
N SER A 123 -12.31 6.89 4.73
CA SER A 123 -12.71 5.68 5.45
C SER A 123 -14.04 5.92 6.15
N TYR A 124 -14.91 4.93 6.15
CA TYR A 124 -16.19 5.00 6.88
C TYR A 124 -15.97 4.60 8.34
N ASN A 125 -16.38 5.46 9.26
CA ASN A 125 -16.12 5.33 10.69
C ASN A 125 -17.27 4.59 11.40
N LEU A 126 -16.94 3.49 12.05
CA LEU A 126 -17.90 2.67 12.80
C LEU A 126 -17.48 2.57 14.27
N PRO A 127 -18.43 2.34 15.19
CA PRO A 127 -18.09 1.86 16.53
C PRO A 127 -17.27 0.58 16.47
N ILE A 128 -16.33 0.40 17.40
CA ILE A 128 -15.40 -0.74 17.37
C ILE A 128 -16.11 -2.10 17.38
N ASP A 129 -17.17 -2.22 18.13
CA ASP A 129 -17.95 -3.46 18.21
C ASP A 129 -18.65 -3.78 16.89
N GLU A 130 -19.15 -2.76 16.19
CA GLU A 130 -19.77 -2.94 14.87
C GLU A 130 -18.73 -3.25 13.80
N LEU A 131 -17.56 -2.61 13.85
CA LEU A 131 -16.45 -2.96 12.97
C LEU A 131 -16.04 -4.41 13.14
N ALA A 132 -15.92 -4.90 14.38
CA ALA A 132 -15.63 -6.31 14.67
C ALA A 132 -16.72 -7.26 14.14
N GLN A 133 -17.99 -6.86 14.25
CA GLN A 133 -19.12 -7.64 13.69
C GLN A 133 -19.07 -7.70 12.16
N VAL A 134 -18.75 -6.60 11.49
CA VAL A 134 -18.59 -6.56 10.03
C VAL A 134 -17.44 -7.49 9.60
N MET A 135 -16.31 -7.46 10.30
CA MET A 135 -15.18 -8.35 10.03
C MET A 135 -15.56 -9.83 10.18
N SER A 136 -16.23 -10.18 11.27
CA SER A 136 -16.72 -11.56 11.51
C SER A 136 -17.69 -11.99 10.44
N ASN A 137 -18.66 -11.15 10.12
CA ASN A 137 -19.65 -11.41 9.07
C ASN A 137 -19.00 -11.61 7.70
N ALA A 138 -18.00 -10.81 7.36
CA ALA A 138 -17.28 -10.98 6.09
C ALA A 138 -16.64 -12.37 6.00
N ILE A 139 -15.95 -12.81 7.04
CA ILE A 139 -15.32 -14.14 7.09
C ILE A 139 -16.38 -15.26 7.01
N ASP A 140 -17.45 -15.15 7.76
CA ASP A 140 -18.54 -16.13 7.78
C ASP A 140 -19.23 -16.30 6.42
N ASN A 141 -19.18 -15.25 5.59
CA ASN A 141 -19.70 -15.25 4.22
C ASN A 141 -18.62 -15.52 3.15
N GLY A 142 -17.42 -15.94 3.54
CA GLY A 142 -16.34 -16.32 2.62
C GLY A 142 -15.57 -15.16 2.01
N TYR A 143 -15.71 -13.96 2.56
CA TYR A 143 -14.91 -12.79 2.15
C TYR A 143 -13.64 -12.67 2.98
N THR A 144 -12.64 -12.04 2.41
CA THR A 144 -11.40 -11.65 3.10
C THR A 144 -11.31 -10.12 3.11
N PHE A 145 -10.50 -9.60 4.04
CA PHE A 145 -10.22 -8.16 4.10
C PHE A 145 -8.74 -7.94 4.41
N ALA A 146 -8.22 -6.82 3.94
CA ALA A 146 -6.91 -6.36 4.36
C ALA A 146 -7.06 -5.58 5.67
N TRP A 147 -6.24 -5.93 6.66
CA TRP A 147 -6.24 -5.27 7.96
C TRP A 147 -4.90 -4.59 8.19
N ALA A 148 -4.93 -3.28 8.39
CA ALA A 148 -3.79 -2.50 8.83
C ALA A 148 -4.03 -2.05 10.28
N SER A 149 -3.08 -2.34 11.18
CA SER A 149 -3.12 -1.92 12.58
C SER A 149 -1.72 -1.68 13.10
N ASP A 150 -1.62 -0.90 14.16
CA ASP A 150 -0.40 -0.81 14.94
C ASP A 150 -0.14 -2.15 15.66
N VAL A 151 1.04 -2.67 15.47
CA VAL A 151 1.52 -3.92 16.10
C VAL A 151 2.70 -3.68 17.04
N SER A 152 2.99 -2.43 17.35
CA SER A 152 4.07 -2.03 18.25
C SER A 152 3.76 -2.29 19.73
N GLU A 153 2.50 -2.55 20.04
CA GLU A 153 2.04 -2.83 21.39
C GLU A 153 2.73 -4.05 22.00
N ARG A 154 3.11 -3.93 23.26
CA ARG A 154 3.86 -4.96 23.98
C ARG A 154 3.16 -6.33 24.04
N GLY A 155 1.83 -6.34 23.89
CA GLY A 155 1.02 -7.54 23.84
C GLY A 155 0.98 -8.25 22.49
N PHE A 156 1.44 -7.61 21.42
CA PHE A 156 1.53 -8.23 20.10
C PHE A 156 2.73 -9.18 20.03
N GLN A 157 2.47 -10.46 19.80
CA GLN A 157 3.52 -11.48 19.72
C GLN A 157 3.81 -11.83 18.25
N THR A 158 4.78 -11.14 17.66
CA THR A 158 5.19 -11.39 16.27
C THR A 158 5.80 -12.76 16.03
N SER A 159 6.36 -13.38 17.11
CA SER A 159 6.88 -14.75 17.08
C SER A 159 5.79 -15.84 17.09
N ARG A 160 4.54 -15.49 17.34
CA ARG A 160 3.38 -16.38 17.35
C ARG A 160 2.26 -15.73 16.57
N PRO A 161 2.20 -15.95 15.23
CA PRO A 161 1.16 -15.35 14.40
C PRO A 161 -0.24 -15.65 14.94
N GLY A 162 -1.08 -14.62 14.98
CA GLY A 162 -2.46 -14.72 15.47
C GLY A 162 -2.61 -14.63 17.00
N VAL A 163 -1.55 -14.28 17.73
CA VAL A 163 -1.62 -14.11 19.20
C VAL A 163 -1.36 -12.66 19.58
N ALA A 164 -2.32 -12.06 20.25
CA ALA A 164 -2.17 -10.79 20.95
C ALA A 164 -2.64 -10.97 22.39
N VAL A 165 -1.87 -10.47 23.37
CA VAL A 165 -2.24 -10.52 24.77
C VAL A 165 -2.73 -9.14 25.19
N VAL A 166 -4.02 -9.06 25.55
CA VAL A 166 -4.59 -7.84 26.11
C VAL A 166 -4.19 -7.77 27.59
N PRO A 167 -3.47 -6.74 28.04
CA PRO A 167 -3.14 -6.60 29.45
C PRO A 167 -4.42 -6.42 30.27
N THR A 168 -4.57 -7.23 31.31
CA THR A 168 -5.60 -6.98 32.34
C THR A 168 -5.11 -5.85 33.23
N THR A 169 -5.88 -4.79 33.31
CA THR A 169 -5.68 -3.68 34.28
C THR A 169 -5.84 -4.14 35.69
#